data_6470e3724336c573e6a8475ab9e82b4c
#
_entry.id   6470e3724336c573e6a8475ab9e82b4c
#
_cell.length_a   1.000
_cell.length_b   1.000
_cell.length_c   1.000
_cell.angle_alpha   90.00
_cell.angle_beta   90.00
_cell.angle_gamma   90.00
#
_symmetry.space_group_name_H-M   'P 1'
#
loop_
_entity.id
_entity.type
_entity.pdbx_description
1 polymer ?
#
loop_
_entity_poly.entity_id
_entity_poly.type
_entity_poly.pdbx_seq_one_letter_code
_entity_poly.pdbx_strand_id
1 'polypeptide(L)'
;VQINCQTSYDASSDVLTVKTVNSPVLAGDTKVLFQTNASDVPRNYEKCPFYFWFHTAFVKEGKLTLTREELDNPHKPKTWFCFRESLSVELNFEPLQQQ
;
A
#
# COMPACT_ATOMS: atom_id res chain seq x y z
N VAL A 1 -3.70 8.09 -11.87
CA VAL A 1 -4.27 6.90 -12.53
C VAL A 1 -4.87 5.97 -11.50
N GLN A 2 -6.10 5.58 -11.71
CA GLN A 2 -6.78 4.63 -10.85
C GLN A 2 -6.56 3.21 -11.39
N ILE A 3 -6.17 2.29 -10.50
CA ILE A 3 -5.86 0.92 -10.87
C ILE A 3 -6.98 0.02 -10.36
N ASN A 4 -7.49 -0.84 -11.25
CA ASN A 4 -8.45 -1.87 -10.86
C ASN A 4 -7.75 -2.97 -10.09
N CYS A 5 -8.36 -3.41 -8.99
CA CYS A 5 -7.76 -4.37 -8.09
C CYS A 5 -8.75 -5.47 -7.72
N GLN A 6 -8.21 -6.64 -7.46
CA GLN A 6 -8.93 -7.74 -6.81
C GLN A 6 -8.39 -7.87 -5.39
N THR A 7 -9.30 -8.00 -4.42
CA THR A 7 -8.91 -8.08 -3.02
C THR A 7 -9.36 -9.41 -2.43
N SER A 8 -8.54 -9.94 -1.53
CA SER A 8 -8.89 -11.11 -0.73
C SER A 8 -8.31 -10.96 0.66
N TYR A 9 -9.07 -11.39 1.67
CA TYR A 9 -8.66 -11.29 3.06
C TYR A 9 -8.56 -12.67 3.68
N ASP A 10 -7.42 -12.97 4.31
CA ASP A 10 -7.21 -14.20 5.06
C ASP A 10 -7.27 -13.86 6.55
N ALA A 11 -8.37 -14.28 7.21
CA ALA A 11 -8.58 -13.98 8.61
C ALA A 11 -7.58 -14.70 9.52
N SER A 12 -7.07 -15.86 9.11
CA SER A 12 -6.14 -16.63 9.93
C SER A 12 -4.77 -15.96 10.05
N SER A 13 -4.33 -15.29 8.98
CA SER A 13 -3.06 -14.57 8.97
C SER A 13 -3.23 -13.06 9.12
N ASP A 14 -4.48 -12.57 9.08
CA ASP A 14 -4.80 -11.13 9.12
C ASP A 14 -4.09 -10.38 8.00
N VAL A 15 -4.16 -10.92 6.79
CA VAL A 15 -3.52 -10.34 5.60
C VAL A 15 -4.58 -10.03 4.56
N LEU A 16 -4.61 -8.78 4.13
CA LEU A 16 -5.38 -8.35 2.97
C LEU A 16 -4.46 -8.33 1.76
N THR A 17 -4.80 -9.12 0.75
CA THR A 17 -4.05 -9.13 -0.50
C THR A 17 -4.78 -8.28 -1.54
N VAL A 18 -4.06 -7.34 -2.12
CA VAL A 18 -4.56 -6.49 -3.20
C VAL A 18 -3.79 -6.83 -4.45
N LYS A 19 -4.45 -7.42 -5.43
CA LYS A 19 -3.83 -7.79 -6.70
C LYS A 19 -4.27 -6.81 -7.76
N THR A 20 -3.31 -6.15 -8.41
CA THR A 20 -3.62 -5.19 -9.46
C THR A 20 -3.89 -5.90 -10.77
N VAL A 21 -4.81 -5.32 -11.55
CA VAL A 21 -5.15 -5.80 -12.89
C VAL A 21 -4.60 -4.80 -13.89
N ASN A 22 -3.86 -5.27 -14.88
CA ASN A 22 -3.21 -4.41 -15.88
C ASN A 22 -2.30 -3.38 -15.22
N SER A 23 -1.37 -3.85 -14.40
CA SER A 23 -0.46 -2.99 -13.67
C SER A 23 0.41 -2.16 -14.60
N PRO A 24 0.60 -0.86 -14.29
CA PRO A 24 1.50 -0.03 -15.09
C PRO A 24 2.96 -0.40 -14.81
N VAL A 25 3.82 -0.04 -15.74
CA VAL A 25 5.26 -0.09 -15.51
C VAL A 25 5.64 1.09 -14.62
N LEU A 26 6.37 0.81 -13.55
CA LEU A 26 6.80 1.83 -12.60
C LEU A 26 8.27 2.12 -12.75
N ALA A 27 8.64 3.40 -12.66
CA ALA A 27 10.02 3.85 -12.71
C ALA A 27 10.17 5.12 -11.88
N GLY A 28 11.23 5.20 -11.08
CA GLY A 28 11.55 6.38 -10.28
C GLY A 28 10.64 6.53 -9.07
N ASP A 29 10.38 7.78 -8.70
CA ASP A 29 9.53 8.11 -7.56
C ASP A 29 8.08 7.79 -7.86
N THR A 30 7.45 7.02 -6.98
CA THR A 30 6.08 6.54 -7.17
C THR A 30 5.27 6.78 -5.90
N LYS A 31 4.07 7.34 -6.07
CA LYS A 31 3.12 7.53 -4.99
C LYS A 31 1.96 6.55 -5.15
N VAL A 32 1.63 5.84 -4.07
CA VAL A 32 0.53 4.88 -4.06
C VAL A 32 -0.49 5.33 -3.02
N LEU A 33 -1.73 5.54 -3.46
CA LEU A 33 -2.86 5.86 -2.57
C LEU A 33 -3.80 4.67 -2.50
N PHE A 34 -4.27 4.39 -1.28
CA PHE A 34 -5.33 3.42 -1.06
C PHE A 34 -6.63 4.16 -0.79
N GLN A 35 -7.73 3.66 -1.37
CA GLN A 35 -9.06 4.23 -1.21
C GLN A 35 -9.95 3.24 -0.48
N THR A 36 -10.93 3.76 0.27
CA THR A 36 -11.91 2.92 0.94
C THR A 36 -13.26 3.63 1.01
N ASN A 37 -14.33 2.85 1.00
CA ASN A 37 -15.68 3.34 1.25
C ASN A 37 -16.05 3.31 2.74
N ALA A 38 -15.21 2.71 3.59
CA ALA A 38 -15.48 2.61 5.01
C ALA A 38 -15.48 3.99 5.65
N SER A 39 -16.56 4.34 6.35
CA SER A 39 -16.69 5.65 6.98
C SER A 39 -15.99 5.75 8.32
N ASP A 40 -15.64 4.61 8.93
CA ASP A 40 -15.03 4.54 10.24
C ASP A 40 -13.50 4.52 10.22
N VAL A 41 -12.90 4.59 9.04
CA VAL A 41 -11.45 4.63 8.89
C VAL A 41 -10.99 6.08 8.82
N PRO A 42 -10.01 6.49 9.68
CA PRO A 42 -9.50 7.86 9.64
C PRO A 42 -8.82 8.16 8.30
N ARG A 43 -9.03 9.38 7.81
CA ARG A 43 -8.45 9.83 6.54
C ARG A 43 -7.52 11.01 6.75
N ASN A 44 -6.52 11.12 5.88
CA ASN A 44 -5.62 12.26 5.86
C ASN A 44 -6.22 13.41 5.03
N TYR A 45 -5.44 14.47 4.82
CA TYR A 45 -5.91 15.63 4.06
C TYR A 45 -6.22 15.30 2.59
N GLU A 46 -5.69 14.19 2.07
CA GLU A 46 -6.02 13.71 0.72
C GLU A 46 -7.26 12.83 0.70
N LYS A 47 -7.96 12.74 1.83
CA LYS A 47 -9.21 11.99 1.99
C LYS A 47 -9.05 10.49 1.70
N CYS A 48 -7.87 9.96 1.95
CA CYS A 48 -7.60 8.53 1.83
C CYS A 48 -7.11 7.98 3.18
N PRO A 49 -7.28 6.66 3.42
CA PRO A 49 -6.80 6.08 4.68
C PRO A 49 -5.29 6.13 4.82
N PHE A 50 -4.56 5.91 3.74
CA PHE A 50 -3.12 6.12 3.74
C PHE A 50 -2.57 6.16 2.33
N TYR A 51 -1.39 6.77 2.20
CA TYR A 51 -0.58 6.73 0.99
C TYR A 51 0.89 6.66 1.39
N PHE A 52 1.72 6.33 0.41
CA PHE A 52 3.16 6.33 0.62
C PHE A 52 3.88 6.63 -0.69
N TRP A 53 5.11 7.09 -0.55
CA TRP A 53 6.02 7.30 -1.67
C TRP A 53 7.14 6.27 -1.59
N PHE A 54 7.60 5.80 -2.73
CA PHE A 54 8.81 4.99 -2.79
C PHE A 54 9.52 5.26 -4.12
N HIS A 55 10.80 4.91 -4.16
CA HIS A 55 11.58 4.95 -5.39
C HIS A 55 11.87 3.52 -5.82
N THR A 56 11.71 3.23 -7.12
CA THR A 56 11.89 1.87 -7.63
C THR A 56 13.31 1.34 -7.42
N ALA A 57 14.30 2.23 -7.27
CA ALA A 57 15.68 1.83 -6.97
C ALA A 57 15.82 1.12 -5.61
N PHE A 58 14.86 1.31 -4.68
CA PHE A 58 14.92 0.66 -3.37
C PHE A 58 14.22 -0.70 -3.35
N VAL A 59 13.64 -1.13 -4.46
CA VAL A 59 13.02 -2.46 -4.57
C VAL A 59 14.13 -3.48 -4.74
N LYS A 60 14.18 -4.47 -3.84
CA LYS A 60 15.20 -5.52 -3.86
C LYS A 60 14.52 -6.87 -4.05
N GLU A 61 15.00 -7.62 -5.04
CA GLU A 61 14.48 -8.96 -5.34
C GLU A 61 12.96 -8.95 -5.57
N GLY A 62 12.46 -7.87 -6.20
CA GLY A 62 11.05 -7.72 -6.49
C GLY A 62 10.16 -7.42 -5.28
N LYS A 63 10.74 -6.98 -4.17
CA LYS A 63 10.00 -6.82 -2.93
C LYS A 63 10.36 -5.53 -2.22
N LEU A 64 9.37 -4.88 -1.61
CA LEU A 64 9.55 -3.72 -0.76
C LEU A 64 8.55 -3.82 0.39
N THR A 65 9.02 -3.66 1.63
CA THR A 65 8.18 -3.70 2.82
C THR A 65 8.23 -2.36 3.53
N LEU A 66 7.05 -1.83 3.88
CA LEU A 66 6.91 -0.57 4.59
C LEU A 66 6.21 -0.82 5.93
N THR A 67 6.74 -0.22 7.00
CA THR A 67 6.14 -0.30 8.32
C THR A 67 5.10 0.80 8.50
N ARG A 68 4.34 0.74 9.60
CA ARG A 68 3.31 1.74 9.91
C ARG A 68 3.88 3.17 9.88
N GLU A 69 5.08 3.36 10.38
CA GLU A 69 5.73 4.65 10.49
C GLU A 69 6.10 5.25 9.14
N GLU A 70 6.17 4.43 8.10
CA GLU A 70 6.51 4.86 6.74
C GLU A 70 5.29 5.20 5.89
N LEU A 71 4.08 5.05 6.46
CA LEU A 71 2.83 5.30 5.74
C LEU A 71 2.25 6.65 6.20
N ASP A 72 1.84 7.48 5.25
CA ASP A 72 1.19 8.74 5.60
C ASP A 72 -0.21 8.47 6.14
N ASN A 73 -0.51 9.03 7.26
CA ASN A 73 -1.66 8.88 8.12
C ASN A 73 -1.47 7.78 9.19
N PRO A 74 -1.16 6.51 8.86
CA PRO A 74 -0.93 5.51 9.91
C PRO A 74 0.22 5.84 10.86
N HIS A 75 1.18 6.66 10.46
CA HIS A 75 2.28 7.06 11.34
C HIS A 75 1.83 7.97 12.47
N LYS A 76 0.65 8.57 12.37
CA LYS A 76 0.14 9.53 13.37
C LYS A 76 -0.49 8.80 14.55
N PRO A 77 -0.07 9.07 15.80
CA PRO A 77 -0.64 8.39 16.98
C PRO A 77 -2.16 8.48 17.08
N LYS A 78 -2.76 9.55 16.60
CA LYS A 78 -4.22 9.72 16.65
C LYS A 78 -4.97 8.68 15.80
N THR A 79 -4.29 7.97 14.89
CA THR A 79 -4.91 6.95 14.05
C THR A 79 -4.64 5.52 14.56
N TRP A 80 -3.89 5.36 15.63
CA TRP A 80 -3.43 4.04 16.09
C TRP A 80 -4.53 3.15 16.64
N PHE A 81 -5.70 3.71 16.95
CA PHE A 81 -6.85 2.88 17.30
C PHE A 81 -7.28 2.00 16.13
N CYS A 82 -7.01 2.42 14.90
CA CYS A 82 -7.33 1.70 13.67
C CYS A 82 -6.08 1.05 13.06
N PHE A 83 -4.97 1.79 13.02
CA PHE A 83 -3.71 1.32 12.43
C PHE A 83 -2.76 0.88 13.53
N ARG A 84 -2.72 -0.43 13.78
CA ARG A 84 -1.95 -1.01 14.87
C ARG A 84 -0.47 -1.06 14.55
N GLU A 85 0.35 -1.27 15.58
CA GLU A 85 1.81 -1.30 15.45
C GLU A 85 2.29 -2.36 14.46
N SER A 86 1.59 -3.47 14.36
CA SER A 86 1.94 -4.56 13.45
C SER A 86 1.60 -4.30 11.99
N LEU A 87 0.94 -3.17 11.69
CA LEU A 87 0.60 -2.85 10.31
C LEU A 87 1.85 -2.73 9.46
N SER A 88 1.86 -3.44 8.35
CA SER A 88 2.91 -3.31 7.34
C SER A 88 2.30 -3.50 5.96
N VAL A 89 2.97 -2.94 4.97
CA VAL A 89 2.59 -3.12 3.57
C VAL A 89 3.76 -3.77 2.86
N GLU A 90 3.51 -4.89 2.20
CA GLU A 90 4.49 -5.56 1.38
C GLU A 90 4.09 -5.40 -0.09
N LEU A 91 5.00 -4.85 -0.87
CA LEU A 91 4.82 -4.70 -2.31
C LEU A 91 5.62 -5.77 -3.01
N ASN A 92 4.97 -6.50 -3.92
CA ASN A 92 5.61 -7.51 -4.74
C ASN A 92 5.55 -7.05 -6.19
N PHE A 93 6.71 -7.04 -6.84
CA PHE A 93 6.86 -6.54 -8.20
C PHE A 93 7.25 -7.67 -9.13
N GLU A 94 6.71 -7.63 -10.33
CA GLU A 94 7.13 -8.54 -11.38
C GLU A 94 8.13 -7.82 -12.28
N PRO A 95 9.22 -8.51 -12.68
CA PRO A 95 10.19 -7.91 -13.61
C PRO A 95 9.54 -7.69 -14.97
N LEU A 96 10.04 -6.68 -15.69
CA LEU A 96 9.65 -6.49 -17.07
C LEU A 96 10.09 -7.68 -17.90
N GLN A 97 9.15 -8.22 -18.67
CA GLN A 97 9.49 -9.26 -19.62
C GLN A 97 10.07 -8.62 -20.87
N GLN A 98 11.27 -9.01 -21.19
CA GLN A 98 11.91 -8.60 -22.44
C GLN A 98 11.64 -9.66 -23.49
N GLN A 99 11.23 -9.20 -24.64
CA GLN A 99 11.06 -10.07 -25.79
C GLN A 99 12.30 -10.07 -26.65
#